data_e82901d1bc962f71249124c9543f2391
#
_entry.id   e82901d1bc962f71249124c9543f2391
#
_cell.length_a   1.000
_cell.length_b   1.000
_cell.length_c   1.000
_cell.angle_alpha   90.00
_cell.angle_beta   90.00
_cell.angle_gamma   90.00
#
_symmetry.space_group_name_H-M   'P 1'
#
loop_
_entity.id
_entity.type
_entity.pdbx_description
1 polymer ?
#
loop_
_entity_poly.entity_id
_entity_poly.type
_entity_poly.pdbx_seq_one_letter_code
_entity_poly.pdbx_strand_id
1 'polypeptide(L)'
;MNTNPTPISFEDSERYTFDKVPNESRVKIYGVQYILIADETGNEFYVTREGWRLRDNLHAENWYNDQRFAKEGERLVEGTGHVYRMPTTNRHGNQTDLVVKFSRFAEAVPLHVAKTFPDKMPADVGSAEFNDPFQEFGLLVDLRNGRFGPAEIQIKTKHPVAIFSPAARVAPWRLGRAKGRFERHRREIDNHSDEAFAKIDFDYERQYIYLFAWVKGENAADYMKEGKLGEKETRALTKRVESELKQKGFKVLDHKPSHIILREDSHGELLRHDGELVYALVDFELLMRTEEYEDYLRARNEKL
;
A
#
# COMPACT_ATOMS: atom_id res chain seq x y z
N MET A 1 18.57 10.49 -22.14
CA MET A 1 17.25 10.63 -22.81
C MET A 1 16.26 9.90 -21.94
N ASN A 2 15.43 10.62 -21.18
CA ASN A 2 14.39 9.97 -20.38
C ASN A 2 13.22 9.62 -21.32
N THR A 3 13.17 8.38 -21.74
CA THR A 3 12.05 7.86 -22.55
C THR A 3 10.98 7.31 -21.59
N ASN A 4 9.71 7.40 -22.00
CA ASN A 4 8.64 6.71 -21.31
C ASN A 4 8.92 5.20 -21.31
N PRO A 5 8.54 4.46 -20.24
CA PRO A 5 8.76 3.03 -20.21
C PRO A 5 7.97 2.34 -21.33
N THR A 6 8.56 1.31 -21.90
CA THR A 6 7.89 0.44 -22.86
C THR A 6 7.28 -0.73 -22.12
N PRO A 7 5.95 -0.84 -21.98
CA PRO A 7 5.36 -1.95 -21.27
C PRO A 7 5.59 -3.27 -21.98
N ILE A 8 5.73 -4.35 -21.21
CA ILE A 8 5.65 -5.73 -21.72
C ILE A 8 4.21 -6.23 -21.58
N SER A 9 3.84 -7.24 -22.37
CA SER A 9 2.57 -7.94 -22.18
C SER A 9 2.65 -8.94 -21.02
N PHE A 10 1.51 -9.41 -20.51
CA PHE A 10 1.50 -10.50 -19.55
C PHE A 10 2.14 -11.78 -20.11
N GLU A 11 1.86 -12.10 -21.40
CA GLU A 11 2.43 -13.25 -22.09
C GLU A 11 3.96 -13.16 -22.18
N ASP A 12 4.50 -12.01 -22.59
CA ASP A 12 5.95 -11.82 -22.64
C ASP A 12 6.59 -11.87 -21.25
N SER A 13 5.88 -11.43 -20.21
CA SER A 13 6.38 -11.45 -18.83
C SER A 13 6.76 -12.85 -18.34
N GLU A 14 6.14 -13.89 -18.91
CA GLU A 14 6.40 -15.30 -18.55
C GLU A 14 7.81 -15.76 -18.91
N ARG A 15 8.40 -15.15 -19.93
CA ARG A 15 9.75 -15.46 -20.42
C ARG A 15 10.85 -14.97 -19.48
N TYR A 16 10.50 -14.14 -18.49
CA TYR A 16 11.47 -13.46 -17.64
C TYR A 16 11.29 -13.76 -16.17
N THR A 17 12.40 -13.85 -15.46
CA THR A 17 12.42 -13.56 -14.02
C THR A 17 12.42 -12.05 -13.83
N PHE A 18 11.99 -11.56 -12.66
CA PHE A 18 11.92 -10.12 -12.35
C PHE A 18 13.23 -9.38 -12.73
N ASP A 19 14.38 -9.97 -12.41
CA ASP A 19 15.69 -9.34 -12.63
C ASP A 19 16.19 -9.41 -14.08
N LYS A 20 15.49 -10.14 -14.95
CA LYS A 20 15.88 -10.32 -16.38
C LYS A 20 14.93 -9.60 -17.35
N VAL A 21 13.90 -8.92 -16.85
CA VAL A 21 13.04 -8.10 -17.71
C VAL A 21 13.88 -6.98 -18.33
N PRO A 22 13.66 -6.60 -19.61
CA PRO A 22 14.37 -5.50 -20.26
C PRO A 22 14.30 -4.17 -19.49
N ASN A 23 15.37 -3.38 -19.51
CA ASN A 23 15.45 -2.13 -18.76
C ASN A 23 14.42 -1.09 -19.18
N GLU A 24 14.05 -1.06 -20.46
CA GLU A 24 13.02 -0.19 -20.99
C GLU A 24 11.63 -0.41 -20.40
N SER A 25 11.38 -1.58 -19.79
CA SER A 25 10.11 -1.90 -19.12
C SER A 25 10.18 -1.69 -17.60
N ARG A 26 11.26 -1.12 -17.11
CA ARG A 26 11.50 -0.89 -15.70
C ARG A 26 11.36 0.57 -15.36
N VAL A 27 10.75 0.82 -14.21
CA VAL A 27 10.77 2.12 -13.55
C VAL A 27 11.20 1.92 -12.09
N LYS A 28 11.85 2.93 -11.51
CA LYS A 28 12.21 2.91 -10.09
C LYS A 28 11.84 4.24 -9.47
N ILE A 29 10.93 4.19 -8.50
CA ILE A 29 10.34 5.36 -7.87
C ILE A 29 10.30 5.11 -6.36
N TYR A 30 10.69 6.10 -5.55
CA TYR A 30 10.80 5.98 -4.10
C TYR A 30 11.57 4.73 -3.64
N GLY A 31 12.64 4.38 -4.37
CA GLY A 31 13.47 3.20 -4.09
C GLY A 31 12.85 1.85 -4.47
N VAL A 32 11.61 1.81 -4.91
CA VAL A 32 10.93 0.58 -5.35
C VAL A 32 11.08 0.43 -6.86
N GLN A 33 11.57 -0.74 -7.27
CA GLN A 33 11.61 -1.10 -8.68
C GLN A 33 10.32 -1.79 -9.08
N TYR A 34 9.74 -1.33 -10.19
CA TYR A 34 8.55 -1.88 -10.82
C TYR A 34 8.86 -2.37 -12.23
N ILE A 35 8.14 -3.39 -12.65
CA ILE A 35 8.03 -3.78 -14.06
C ILE A 35 6.69 -3.27 -14.57
N LEU A 36 6.72 -2.54 -15.68
CA LEU A 36 5.51 -2.08 -16.33
C LEU A 36 4.98 -3.17 -17.26
N ILE A 37 3.79 -3.68 -16.95
CA ILE A 37 3.02 -4.58 -17.81
C ILE A 37 1.81 -3.81 -18.31
N ALA A 38 1.47 -3.97 -19.60
CA ALA A 38 0.19 -3.50 -20.14
C ALA A 38 -0.59 -4.66 -20.74
N ASP A 39 -1.91 -4.61 -20.58
CA ASP A 39 -2.81 -5.51 -21.28
C ASP A 39 -3.23 -4.93 -22.65
N GLU A 40 -3.95 -5.70 -23.44
CA GLU A 40 -4.41 -5.32 -24.78
C GLU A 40 -5.35 -4.10 -24.79
N THR A 41 -5.97 -3.79 -23.65
CA THR A 41 -6.88 -2.63 -23.51
C THR A 41 -6.14 -1.36 -23.11
N GLY A 42 -4.83 -1.44 -22.86
CA GLY A 42 -4.00 -0.32 -22.43
C GLY A 42 -4.06 -0.04 -20.92
N ASN A 43 -4.59 -0.96 -20.14
CA ASN A 43 -4.44 -0.92 -18.68
C ASN A 43 -2.97 -1.17 -18.31
N GLU A 44 -2.46 -0.44 -17.33
CA GLU A 44 -1.08 -0.52 -16.88
C GLU A 44 -0.98 -1.10 -15.47
N PHE A 45 0.01 -1.96 -15.29
CA PHE A 45 0.34 -2.60 -14.00
C PHE A 45 1.80 -2.32 -13.69
N TYR A 46 2.05 -1.59 -12.62
CA TYR A 46 3.39 -1.36 -12.06
C TYR A 46 3.64 -2.47 -11.02
N VAL A 47 4.22 -3.58 -11.47
CA VAL A 47 4.36 -4.81 -10.67
C VAL A 47 5.65 -4.78 -9.88
N THR A 48 5.57 -4.97 -8.56
CA THR A 48 6.73 -5.05 -7.67
C THR A 48 7.42 -6.41 -7.77
N ARG A 49 8.61 -6.53 -7.18
CA ARG A 49 9.30 -7.83 -7.04
C ARG A 49 8.44 -8.88 -6.32
N GLU A 50 7.74 -8.48 -5.26
CA GLU A 50 6.85 -9.38 -4.52
C GLU A 50 5.62 -9.78 -5.36
N GLY A 51 5.08 -8.83 -6.10
CA GLY A 51 3.95 -9.06 -7.01
C GLY A 51 4.27 -9.92 -8.22
N TRP A 52 5.55 -10.01 -8.61
CA TRP A 52 5.95 -10.78 -9.79
C TRP A 52 5.55 -12.25 -9.74
N ARG A 53 5.52 -12.83 -8.55
CA ARG A 53 5.09 -14.22 -8.35
C ARG A 53 3.57 -14.40 -8.51
N LEU A 54 2.82 -13.31 -8.36
CA LEU A 54 1.36 -13.30 -8.44
C LEU A 54 0.86 -12.71 -9.76
N ARG A 55 1.75 -12.38 -10.72
CA ARG A 55 1.38 -11.65 -11.93
C ARG A 55 0.23 -12.29 -12.70
N ASP A 56 0.16 -13.64 -12.72
CA ASP A 56 -0.90 -14.37 -13.41
C ASP A 56 -2.29 -14.18 -12.74
N ASN A 57 -2.32 -13.73 -11.48
CA ASN A 57 -3.56 -13.37 -10.79
C ASN A 57 -3.95 -11.91 -11.03
N LEU A 58 -3.03 -11.08 -11.57
CA LEU A 58 -3.24 -9.64 -11.73
C LEU A 58 -4.03 -9.25 -12.96
N HIS A 59 -4.27 -10.17 -13.92
CA HIS A 59 -5.08 -9.88 -15.10
C HIS A 59 -6.39 -9.20 -14.72
N ALA A 60 -6.72 -8.07 -15.38
CA ALA A 60 -7.90 -7.26 -15.05
C ALA A 60 -9.22 -8.07 -15.11
N GLU A 61 -9.28 -9.08 -15.95
CA GLU A 61 -10.41 -10.01 -16.04
C GLU A 61 -10.67 -10.81 -14.77
N ASN A 62 -9.62 -11.04 -13.94
CA ASN A 62 -9.74 -11.82 -12.71
C ASN A 62 -10.39 -11.05 -11.56
N TRP A 63 -10.39 -9.71 -11.61
CA TRP A 63 -10.81 -8.91 -10.45
C TRP A 63 -11.41 -7.54 -10.79
N TYR A 64 -11.03 -6.90 -11.91
CA TYR A 64 -11.41 -5.49 -12.22
C TYR A 64 -12.56 -5.39 -13.22
N ASN A 65 -12.46 -6.09 -14.38
CA ASN A 65 -13.43 -5.99 -15.47
C ASN A 65 -14.85 -6.27 -14.97
N ASP A 66 -15.83 -5.58 -15.54
CA ASP A 66 -17.24 -5.67 -15.14
C ASP A 66 -17.49 -5.35 -13.65
N GLN A 67 -16.56 -4.65 -13.00
CA GLN A 67 -16.59 -4.34 -11.57
C GLN A 67 -16.62 -5.61 -10.68
N ARG A 68 -15.90 -6.65 -11.09
CA ARG A 68 -15.88 -7.93 -10.33
C ARG A 68 -15.49 -7.75 -8.89
N PHE A 69 -14.54 -6.84 -8.56
CA PHE A 69 -14.18 -6.52 -7.19
C PHE A 69 -15.39 -6.11 -6.32
N ALA A 70 -16.41 -5.44 -6.90
CA ALA A 70 -17.60 -5.01 -6.19
C ALA A 70 -18.71 -6.08 -6.17
N LYS A 71 -18.76 -6.95 -7.19
CA LYS A 71 -19.79 -7.98 -7.33
C LYS A 71 -19.44 -9.28 -6.61
N GLU A 72 -18.17 -9.66 -6.63
CA GLU A 72 -17.65 -10.93 -6.14
C GLU A 72 -16.71 -10.77 -4.93
N GLY A 73 -16.15 -9.57 -4.74
CA GLY A 73 -15.27 -9.26 -3.63
C GLY A 73 -16.02 -8.90 -2.35
N GLU A 74 -15.37 -9.12 -1.23
CA GLU A 74 -15.83 -8.70 0.09
C GLU A 74 -15.37 -7.27 0.37
N ARG A 75 -16.31 -6.36 0.64
CA ARG A 75 -15.96 -4.98 1.02
C ARG A 75 -15.46 -4.94 2.46
N LEU A 76 -14.22 -4.45 2.67
CA LEU A 76 -13.55 -4.50 3.97
C LEU A 76 -13.76 -3.25 4.84
N VAL A 77 -14.20 -2.14 4.27
CA VAL A 77 -14.30 -0.85 4.98
C VAL A 77 -15.69 -0.27 4.80
N GLU A 78 -16.35 0.02 5.92
CA GLU A 78 -17.55 0.84 5.95
C GLU A 78 -17.16 2.32 5.87
N GLY A 79 -17.70 3.07 4.92
CA GLY A 79 -17.42 4.51 4.75
C GLY A 79 -16.98 4.89 3.35
N THR A 80 -16.14 5.93 3.23
CA THR A 80 -15.75 6.52 1.94
C THR A 80 -14.66 5.76 1.20
N GLY A 81 -13.91 4.89 1.87
CA GLY A 81 -12.87 4.09 1.25
C GLY A 81 -13.43 2.93 0.42
N HIS A 82 -12.84 2.69 -0.75
CA HIS A 82 -13.15 1.54 -1.61
C HIS A 82 -12.03 0.51 -1.45
N VAL A 83 -12.22 -0.40 -0.50
CA VAL A 83 -11.27 -1.49 -0.20
C VAL A 83 -12.01 -2.81 -0.23
N TYR A 84 -11.52 -3.76 -1.02
CA TYR A 84 -12.15 -5.06 -1.21
C TYR A 84 -11.12 -6.18 -1.04
N ARG A 85 -11.52 -7.27 -0.40
CA ARG A 85 -10.84 -8.56 -0.52
C ARG A 85 -11.42 -9.28 -1.71
N MET A 86 -10.58 -9.63 -2.67
CA MET A 86 -10.99 -10.25 -3.92
C MET A 86 -10.29 -11.60 -4.09
N PRO A 87 -11.00 -12.72 -4.01
CA PRO A 87 -10.45 -14.02 -4.37
C PRO A 87 -10.17 -14.06 -5.87
N THR A 88 -8.95 -14.42 -6.24
CA THR A 88 -8.55 -14.58 -7.63
C THR A 88 -8.03 -15.97 -7.88
N THR A 89 -8.26 -16.48 -9.08
CA THR A 89 -7.72 -17.77 -9.53
C THR A 89 -6.96 -17.52 -10.83
N ASN A 90 -5.70 -17.92 -10.88
CA ASN A 90 -4.94 -17.80 -12.12
C ASN A 90 -5.26 -18.97 -13.07
N ARG A 91 -4.76 -18.90 -14.30
CA ARG A 91 -4.96 -19.92 -15.33
C ARG A 91 -4.44 -21.31 -14.96
N HIS A 92 -3.57 -21.42 -13.96
CA HIS A 92 -3.05 -22.69 -13.44
C HIS A 92 -3.88 -23.23 -12.28
N GLY A 93 -5.00 -22.59 -11.94
CA GLY A 93 -5.87 -22.96 -10.84
C GLY A 93 -5.37 -22.55 -9.45
N ASN A 94 -4.27 -21.79 -9.36
CA ASN A 94 -3.76 -21.30 -8.08
C ASN A 94 -4.63 -20.14 -7.59
N GLN A 95 -5.16 -20.31 -6.39
CA GLN A 95 -5.98 -19.30 -5.73
C GLN A 95 -5.16 -18.38 -4.85
N THR A 96 -5.47 -17.09 -4.89
CA THR A 96 -4.94 -16.11 -3.96
C THR A 96 -5.97 -15.00 -3.72
N ASP A 97 -5.96 -14.44 -2.52
CA ASP A 97 -6.78 -13.28 -2.21
C ASP A 97 -5.94 -12.01 -2.40
N LEU A 98 -6.45 -11.08 -3.18
CA LEU A 98 -5.92 -9.74 -3.33
C LEU A 98 -6.73 -8.75 -2.48
N VAL A 99 -6.05 -7.74 -1.95
CA VAL A 99 -6.70 -6.52 -1.47
C VAL A 99 -6.65 -5.50 -2.59
N VAL A 100 -7.83 -5.06 -3.02
CA VAL A 100 -8.04 -4.02 -4.04
C VAL A 100 -8.40 -2.74 -3.30
N LYS A 101 -7.50 -1.74 -3.29
CA LYS A 101 -7.71 -0.45 -2.62
C LYS A 101 -7.61 0.69 -3.63
N PHE A 102 -8.67 1.48 -3.75
CA PHE A 102 -8.68 2.66 -4.61
C PHE A 102 -7.94 3.81 -3.93
N SER A 103 -6.99 4.40 -4.65
CA SER A 103 -6.19 5.50 -4.12
C SER A 103 -7.00 6.78 -4.02
N ARG A 104 -6.82 7.50 -2.91
CA ARG A 104 -7.43 8.79 -2.59
C ARG A 104 -6.43 9.96 -2.66
N PHE A 105 -5.27 9.75 -3.23
CA PHE A 105 -4.24 10.80 -3.32
C PHE A 105 -4.75 12.04 -4.03
N ALA A 106 -4.23 13.19 -3.63
CA ALA A 106 -4.60 14.51 -4.13
C ALA A 106 -6.08 14.90 -3.92
N GLU A 107 -6.85 14.13 -3.12
CA GLU A 107 -8.21 14.53 -2.75
C GLU A 107 -8.21 15.85 -1.95
N ALA A 108 -9.18 16.71 -2.22
CA ALA A 108 -9.38 17.98 -1.53
C ALA A 108 -10.20 17.85 -0.24
N VAL A 109 -10.24 16.66 0.35
CA VAL A 109 -11.09 16.37 1.52
C VAL A 109 -10.30 16.59 2.81
N PRO A 110 -10.87 17.26 3.82
CA PRO A 110 -10.28 17.30 5.15
C PRO A 110 -10.15 15.90 5.72
N LEU A 111 -8.98 15.58 6.28
CA LEU A 111 -8.80 14.30 6.96
C LEU A 111 -9.56 14.33 8.29
N HIS A 112 -10.62 13.53 8.38
CA HIS A 112 -11.28 13.26 9.64
C HIS A 112 -10.56 12.10 10.34
N VAL A 113 -9.60 12.42 11.16
CA VAL A 113 -9.01 11.42 12.07
C VAL A 113 -10.05 11.11 13.13
N ALA A 114 -10.57 9.89 13.13
CA ALA A 114 -11.54 9.46 14.12
C ALA A 114 -10.93 9.64 15.53
N LYS A 115 -11.64 10.35 16.40
CA LYS A 115 -11.25 10.54 17.83
C LYS A 115 -11.43 9.24 18.61
N THR A 116 -10.71 8.19 18.21
CA THR A 116 -10.74 6.91 18.95
C THR A 116 -10.02 7.02 20.28
N PHE A 117 -9.09 8.00 20.40
CA PHE A 117 -8.41 8.34 21.66
C PHE A 117 -8.32 9.87 21.76
N PRO A 118 -9.05 10.51 22.71
CA PRO A 118 -9.20 11.96 22.77
C PRO A 118 -7.93 12.76 23.05
N ASP A 119 -6.83 12.12 23.37
CA ASP A 119 -5.65 12.79 23.92
C ASP A 119 -4.62 13.24 22.88
N LYS A 120 -4.80 12.90 21.59
CA LYS A 120 -3.84 13.26 20.55
C LYS A 120 -4.53 13.66 19.24
N MET A 121 -4.77 14.94 19.05
CA MET A 121 -4.80 15.54 17.70
C MET A 121 -3.39 16.06 17.43
N PRO A 122 -2.56 15.38 16.64
CA PRO A 122 -1.30 15.97 16.21
C PRO A 122 -1.58 17.24 15.42
N ALA A 123 -0.78 18.30 15.66
CA ALA A 123 -0.86 19.55 14.89
C ALA A 123 -0.72 19.32 13.36
N ASP A 124 -0.14 18.21 12.99
CA ASP A 124 0.13 17.78 11.60
C ASP A 124 -1.12 17.30 10.84
N VAL A 125 -2.22 16.97 11.53
CA VAL A 125 -3.41 16.38 10.86
C VAL A 125 -4.12 17.37 9.94
N GLY A 126 -4.08 18.65 10.26
CA GLY A 126 -4.72 19.69 9.46
C GLY A 126 -4.09 19.93 8.08
N SER A 127 -2.82 19.56 7.93
CA SER A 127 -2.02 19.70 6.69
C SER A 127 -1.73 18.36 6.00
N ALA A 128 -2.12 17.23 6.62
CA ALA A 128 -1.82 15.91 6.09
C ALA A 128 -2.56 15.64 4.78
N GLU A 129 -1.87 15.00 3.86
CA GLU A 129 -2.42 14.53 2.58
C GLU A 129 -2.19 13.03 2.44
N PHE A 130 -3.08 12.36 1.73
CA PHE A 130 -2.88 10.95 1.38
C PHE A 130 -1.65 10.79 0.49
N ASN A 131 -0.83 9.81 0.81
CA ASN A 131 0.29 9.41 -0.04
C ASN A 131 -0.19 9.11 -1.46
N ASP A 132 0.61 9.45 -2.45
CA ASP A 132 0.40 8.90 -3.79
C ASP A 132 0.74 7.40 -3.82
N PRO A 133 0.30 6.67 -4.86
CA PRO A 133 0.48 5.21 -4.91
C PRO A 133 1.92 4.74 -4.82
N PHE A 134 2.85 5.46 -5.43
CA PHE A 134 4.26 5.10 -5.43
C PHE A 134 4.91 5.45 -4.10
N GLN A 135 4.50 6.56 -3.48
CA GLN A 135 4.97 6.97 -2.16
C GLN A 135 4.50 6.00 -1.07
N GLU A 136 3.21 5.58 -1.06
CA GLU A 136 2.72 4.56 -0.11
C GLU A 136 3.53 3.26 -0.23
N PHE A 137 3.79 2.79 -1.46
CA PHE A 137 4.59 1.59 -1.68
C PHE A 137 6.05 1.79 -1.28
N GLY A 138 6.64 2.96 -1.58
CA GLY A 138 8.00 3.30 -1.19
C GLY A 138 8.21 3.26 0.32
N LEU A 139 7.36 3.95 1.06
CA LEU A 139 7.39 3.98 2.53
C LEU A 139 7.14 2.60 3.13
N LEU A 140 6.20 1.83 2.56
CA LEU A 140 5.88 0.48 3.03
C LEU A 140 7.06 -0.49 2.80
N VAL A 141 7.70 -0.45 1.66
CA VAL A 141 8.90 -1.27 1.37
C VAL A 141 10.07 -0.86 2.26
N ASP A 142 10.25 0.43 2.52
CA ASP A 142 11.29 0.95 3.41
C ASP A 142 11.07 0.48 4.87
N LEU A 143 9.83 0.56 5.39
CA LEU A 143 9.46 0.02 6.70
C LEU A 143 9.75 -1.48 6.79
N ARG A 144 9.39 -2.26 5.75
CA ARG A 144 9.63 -3.71 5.69
C ARG A 144 11.12 -4.07 5.65
N ASN A 145 11.94 -3.25 4.98
CA ASN A 145 13.38 -3.43 4.91
C ASN A 145 14.09 -3.17 6.25
N GLY A 146 13.44 -2.47 7.16
CA GLY A 146 13.91 -2.27 8.53
C GLY A 146 15.25 -1.55 8.65
N ARG A 147 15.56 -0.63 7.72
CA ARG A 147 16.86 0.05 7.63
C ARG A 147 17.20 0.92 8.84
N PHE A 148 16.20 1.35 9.58
CA PHE A 148 16.34 2.22 10.74
C PHE A 148 15.83 1.55 12.02
N GLY A 149 16.41 1.94 13.17
CA GLY A 149 16.02 1.47 14.49
C GLY A 149 16.45 0.02 14.80
N PRO A 150 15.99 -0.53 15.93
CA PRO A 150 16.41 -1.83 16.44
C PRO A 150 16.07 -2.98 15.49
N ALA A 151 17.02 -3.89 15.26
CA ALA A 151 16.84 -5.02 14.32
C ALA A 151 15.83 -6.07 14.84
N GLU A 152 15.67 -6.19 16.15
CA GLU A 152 14.73 -7.09 16.81
C GLU A 152 13.26 -6.70 16.60
N ILE A 153 12.99 -5.43 16.33
CA ILE A 153 11.64 -4.95 16.02
C ILE A 153 11.35 -5.20 14.55
N GLN A 154 10.45 -6.12 14.28
CA GLN A 154 9.98 -6.45 12.93
C GLN A 154 8.47 -6.21 12.82
N ILE A 155 8.09 -5.16 12.10
CA ILE A 155 6.69 -4.83 11.87
C ILE A 155 6.19 -5.62 10.66
N LYS A 156 5.28 -6.57 10.91
CA LYS A 156 4.61 -7.29 9.83
C LYS A 156 3.58 -6.38 9.16
N THR A 157 3.55 -6.40 7.83
CA THR A 157 2.65 -5.55 7.05
C THR A 157 2.05 -6.32 5.88
N LYS A 158 1.02 -5.75 5.25
CA LYS A 158 0.59 -6.22 3.93
C LYS A 158 1.74 -6.13 2.91
N HIS A 159 1.72 -7.00 1.90
CA HIS A 159 2.73 -7.02 0.83
C HIS A 159 2.26 -6.18 -0.36
N PRO A 160 3.05 -5.19 -0.81
CA PRO A 160 2.73 -4.41 -1.99
C PRO A 160 2.95 -5.27 -3.25
N VAL A 161 1.88 -5.53 -3.99
CA VAL A 161 1.90 -6.42 -5.17
C VAL A 161 2.05 -5.64 -6.46
N ALA A 162 1.12 -4.74 -6.73
CA ALA A 162 1.15 -3.89 -7.92
C ALA A 162 0.34 -2.60 -7.71
N ILE A 163 0.63 -1.60 -8.52
CA ILE A 163 -0.24 -0.44 -8.74
C ILE A 163 -0.87 -0.64 -10.12
N PHE A 164 -2.20 -0.65 -10.17
CA PHE A 164 -2.96 -0.77 -11.40
C PHE A 164 -3.51 0.58 -11.81
N SER A 165 -3.40 0.90 -13.09
CA SER A 165 -3.96 2.12 -13.69
C SER A 165 -4.76 1.75 -14.93
N PRO A 166 -6.11 1.77 -14.87
CA PRO A 166 -6.94 1.47 -16.02
C PRO A 166 -6.73 2.51 -17.13
N ALA A 167 -6.85 2.08 -18.39
CA ALA A 167 -6.73 2.94 -19.56
C ALA A 167 -7.83 4.02 -19.62
N ALA A 168 -8.98 3.72 -19.03
CA ALA A 168 -10.12 4.63 -19.00
C ALA A 168 -9.80 5.91 -18.23
N ARG A 169 -10.05 7.06 -18.86
CA ARG A 169 -9.91 8.37 -18.22
C ARG A 169 -11.16 8.72 -17.44
N VAL A 170 -10.97 9.27 -16.26
CA VAL A 170 -12.02 9.69 -15.33
C VAL A 170 -11.86 11.18 -15.06
N ALA A 171 -12.93 11.93 -15.19
CA ALA A 171 -12.88 13.36 -14.89
C ALA A 171 -12.35 13.59 -13.45
N PRO A 172 -11.38 14.49 -13.24
CA PRO A 172 -10.68 14.65 -11.96
C PRO A 172 -11.61 14.96 -10.77
N TRP A 173 -12.73 15.66 -11.01
CA TRP A 173 -13.70 15.93 -9.97
C TRP A 173 -14.42 14.67 -9.46
N ARG A 174 -14.56 13.62 -10.30
CA ARG A 174 -15.07 12.30 -9.87
C ARG A 174 -14.07 11.53 -9.02
N LEU A 175 -12.78 11.84 -9.20
CA LEU A 175 -11.69 11.30 -8.38
C LEU A 175 -11.44 12.14 -7.13
N GLY A 176 -12.21 13.21 -6.90
CA GLY A 176 -12.02 14.13 -5.78
C GLY A 176 -10.71 14.93 -5.82
N ARG A 177 -9.99 14.93 -6.93
CA ARG A 177 -8.63 15.49 -7.03
C ARG A 177 -8.59 16.99 -7.17
N ALA A 178 -7.74 17.64 -6.37
CA ALA A 178 -7.33 19.02 -6.52
C ALA A 178 -6.08 19.13 -7.40
N LYS A 179 -6.12 19.95 -8.46
CA LYS A 179 -5.02 20.08 -9.43
C LYS A 179 -3.69 20.44 -8.77
N GLY A 180 -3.69 21.40 -7.82
CA GLY A 180 -2.46 21.83 -7.16
C GLY A 180 -1.81 20.73 -6.31
N ARG A 181 -2.62 19.86 -5.66
CA ARG A 181 -2.14 18.70 -4.91
C ARG A 181 -1.57 17.65 -5.86
N PHE A 182 -2.27 17.36 -6.95
CA PHE A 182 -1.79 16.44 -7.97
C PHE A 182 -0.43 16.85 -8.55
N GLU A 183 -0.28 18.13 -8.93
CA GLU A 183 0.99 18.65 -9.48
C GLU A 183 2.15 18.59 -8.47
N ARG A 184 1.85 18.64 -7.17
CA ARG A 184 2.85 18.42 -6.12
C ARG A 184 3.31 16.96 -6.12
N HIS A 185 2.37 16.01 -6.06
CA HIS A 185 2.69 14.58 -6.11
C HIS A 185 3.46 14.21 -7.38
N ARG A 186 3.08 14.76 -8.54
CA ARG A 186 3.81 14.53 -9.78
C ARG A 186 5.26 14.98 -9.69
N ARG A 187 5.52 16.16 -9.13
CA ARG A 187 6.89 16.64 -8.92
C ARG A 187 7.68 15.77 -7.94
N GLU A 188 7.03 15.30 -6.86
CA GLU A 188 7.67 14.40 -5.91
C GLU A 188 8.02 13.05 -6.55
N ILE A 189 7.14 12.49 -7.36
CA ILE A 189 7.42 11.27 -8.14
C ILE A 189 8.60 11.50 -9.08
N ASP A 190 8.63 12.62 -9.81
CA ASP A 190 9.75 12.98 -10.69
C ASP A 190 11.08 13.11 -9.94
N ASN A 191 11.05 13.74 -8.75
CA ASN A 191 12.24 13.93 -7.91
C ASN A 191 12.77 12.63 -7.29
N HIS A 192 11.90 11.64 -7.07
CA HIS A 192 12.24 10.34 -6.50
C HIS A 192 12.30 9.22 -7.53
N SER A 193 12.21 9.55 -8.82
CA SER A 193 12.47 8.62 -9.92
C SER A 193 13.96 8.47 -10.15
N ASP A 194 14.42 7.23 -10.31
CA ASP A 194 15.81 6.93 -10.60
C ASP A 194 16.11 7.20 -12.08
N GLU A 195 17.10 8.05 -12.34
CA GLU A 195 17.47 8.48 -13.71
C GLU A 195 18.02 7.35 -14.59
N ALA A 196 18.45 6.24 -13.98
CA ALA A 196 18.90 5.06 -14.70
C ALA A 196 17.74 4.27 -15.37
N PHE A 197 16.49 4.60 -15.01
CA PHE A 197 15.28 3.95 -15.51
C PHE A 197 14.38 4.94 -16.24
N ALA A 198 13.38 4.41 -16.95
CA ALA A 198 12.38 5.24 -17.61
C ALA A 198 11.51 6.01 -16.59
N LYS A 199 10.97 7.16 -16.99
CA LYS A 199 10.03 7.94 -16.19
C LYS A 199 8.59 7.62 -16.55
N ILE A 200 7.70 7.57 -15.55
CA ILE A 200 6.28 7.35 -15.78
C ILE A 200 5.58 8.65 -16.21
N ASP A 201 4.53 8.51 -16.99
CA ASP A 201 3.56 9.58 -17.22
C ASP A 201 2.46 9.49 -16.16
N PHE A 202 2.64 10.23 -15.04
CA PHE A 202 1.67 10.27 -13.97
C PHE A 202 0.49 11.15 -14.37
N ASP A 203 -0.64 10.53 -14.73
CA ASP A 203 -1.78 11.16 -15.39
C ASP A 203 -2.87 11.60 -14.39
N TYR A 204 -3.30 12.87 -14.49
CA TYR A 204 -4.31 13.48 -13.64
C TYR A 204 -5.71 12.85 -13.79
N GLU A 205 -6.02 12.30 -14.95
CA GLU A 205 -7.32 11.73 -15.29
C GLU A 205 -7.36 10.20 -15.16
N ARG A 206 -6.23 9.54 -14.88
CA ARG A 206 -6.20 8.09 -14.65
C ARG A 206 -6.43 7.74 -13.19
N GLN A 207 -7.20 6.71 -12.95
CA GLN A 207 -7.34 6.12 -11.63
C GLN A 207 -6.11 5.29 -11.30
N TYR A 208 -5.75 5.23 -10.00
CA TYR A 208 -4.69 4.37 -9.50
C TYR A 208 -5.26 3.50 -8.38
N ILE A 209 -5.03 2.20 -8.48
CA ILE A 209 -5.57 1.18 -7.57
C ILE A 209 -4.41 0.38 -7.04
N TYR A 210 -4.32 0.29 -5.73
CA TYR A 210 -3.33 -0.56 -5.08
C TYR A 210 -3.80 -2.01 -5.06
N LEU A 211 -2.88 -2.93 -5.34
CA LEU A 211 -3.06 -4.36 -5.14
C LEU A 211 -2.07 -4.83 -4.08
N PHE A 212 -2.60 -5.41 -3.01
CA PHE A 212 -1.80 -6.02 -1.96
C PHE A 212 -2.18 -7.49 -1.80
N ALA A 213 -1.24 -8.30 -1.31
CA ALA A 213 -1.58 -9.64 -0.85
C ALA A 213 -2.41 -9.56 0.45
N TRP A 214 -3.39 -10.46 0.56
CA TRP A 214 -4.24 -10.54 1.73
C TRP A 214 -3.45 -10.91 3.00
N VAL A 215 -3.69 -10.21 4.09
CA VAL A 215 -3.21 -10.56 5.42
C VAL A 215 -4.31 -11.34 6.14
N LYS A 216 -4.06 -12.62 6.41
CA LYS A 216 -5.04 -13.47 7.10
C LYS A 216 -5.24 -13.01 8.55
N GLY A 217 -6.48 -13.03 9.02
CA GLY A 217 -6.89 -12.64 10.37
C GLY A 217 -7.97 -11.58 10.34
N GLU A 218 -8.39 -11.17 11.54
CA GLU A 218 -9.39 -10.13 11.76
C GLU A 218 -8.75 -8.91 12.44
N ASN A 219 -9.36 -7.74 12.30
CA ASN A 219 -8.82 -6.55 12.94
C ASN A 219 -9.12 -6.51 14.45
N ALA A 220 -8.24 -5.85 15.20
CA ALA A 220 -8.34 -5.79 16.66
C ALA A 220 -9.62 -5.11 17.17
N ALA A 221 -10.24 -4.22 16.38
CA ALA A 221 -11.51 -3.59 16.75
C ALA A 221 -12.69 -4.58 16.69
N ASP A 222 -12.68 -5.49 15.71
CA ASP A 222 -13.72 -6.51 15.60
C ASP A 222 -13.56 -7.59 16.66
N TYR A 223 -12.33 -8.06 16.95
CA TYR A 223 -12.09 -8.95 18.10
C TYR A 223 -12.52 -8.32 19.44
N MET A 224 -12.35 -6.99 19.59
CA MET A 224 -12.86 -6.27 20.77
C MET A 224 -14.39 -6.28 20.81
N LYS A 225 -15.10 -6.05 19.70
CA LYS A 225 -16.57 -6.13 19.63
C LYS A 225 -17.10 -7.53 19.93
N GLU A 226 -16.38 -8.56 19.51
CA GLU A 226 -16.70 -9.96 19.76
C GLU A 226 -16.39 -10.42 21.20
N GLY A 227 -15.74 -9.57 22.00
CA GLY A 227 -15.33 -9.90 23.37
C GLY A 227 -14.12 -10.84 23.46
N LYS A 228 -13.45 -11.15 22.35
CA LYS A 228 -12.22 -11.96 22.31
C LYS A 228 -10.97 -11.17 22.72
N LEU A 229 -11.01 -9.85 22.62
CA LEU A 229 -9.95 -8.94 23.03
C LEU A 229 -10.50 -7.87 23.96
N GLY A 230 -9.92 -7.73 25.15
CA GLY A 230 -10.35 -6.72 26.13
C GLY A 230 -9.95 -5.30 25.73
N GLU A 231 -10.74 -4.29 26.12
CA GLU A 231 -10.46 -2.88 25.82
C GLU A 231 -9.06 -2.44 26.30
N LYS A 232 -8.67 -2.84 27.53
CA LYS A 232 -7.34 -2.51 28.10
C LYS A 232 -6.21 -3.10 27.25
N GLU A 233 -6.39 -4.33 26.79
CA GLU A 233 -5.40 -5.02 25.96
C GLU A 233 -5.34 -4.41 24.56
N THR A 234 -6.48 -4.06 23.95
CA THR A 234 -6.54 -3.34 22.67
C THR A 234 -5.80 -2.00 22.75
N ARG A 235 -5.98 -1.24 23.84
CA ARG A 235 -5.25 0.02 24.06
C ARG A 235 -3.74 -0.21 24.23
N ALA A 236 -3.35 -1.24 24.98
CA ALA A 236 -1.95 -1.59 25.17
C ALA A 236 -1.29 -1.99 23.85
N LEU A 237 -1.95 -2.83 23.06
CA LEU A 237 -1.50 -3.23 21.72
C LEU A 237 -1.33 -2.01 20.80
N THR A 238 -2.34 -1.13 20.73
CA THR A 238 -2.28 0.07 19.88
C THR A 238 -1.10 0.97 20.23
N LYS A 239 -0.86 1.20 21.53
CA LYS A 239 0.30 1.98 22.00
C LYS A 239 1.64 1.29 21.70
N ARG A 240 1.70 -0.04 21.83
CA ARG A 240 2.89 -0.81 21.49
C ARG A 240 3.22 -0.65 20.02
N VAL A 241 2.24 -0.84 19.13
CA VAL A 241 2.41 -0.67 17.69
C VAL A 241 2.89 0.73 17.33
N GLU A 242 2.29 1.77 17.93
CA GLU A 242 2.74 3.17 17.73
C GLU A 242 4.20 3.38 18.17
N SER A 243 4.58 2.79 19.31
CA SER A 243 5.95 2.86 19.84
C SER A 243 6.94 2.12 18.94
N GLU A 244 6.59 0.92 18.47
CA GLU A 244 7.44 0.13 17.57
C GLU A 244 7.61 0.80 16.22
N LEU A 245 6.53 1.37 15.64
CA LEU A 245 6.61 2.19 14.43
C LEU A 245 7.58 3.37 14.62
N LYS A 246 7.45 4.11 15.72
CA LYS A 246 8.33 5.25 16.03
C LYS A 246 9.78 4.81 16.15
N GLN A 247 10.06 3.70 16.84
CA GLN A 247 11.42 3.15 16.96
C GLN A 247 11.99 2.73 15.60
N LYS A 248 11.13 2.32 14.65
CA LYS A 248 11.51 2.04 13.27
C LYS A 248 11.55 3.28 12.37
N GLY A 249 11.38 4.49 12.95
CA GLY A 249 11.43 5.75 12.24
C GLY A 249 10.18 6.11 11.45
N PHE A 250 9.03 5.54 11.81
CA PHE A 250 7.77 5.79 11.12
C PHE A 250 6.65 6.23 12.06
N LYS A 251 5.66 6.90 11.50
CA LYS A 251 4.38 7.22 12.16
C LYS A 251 3.24 7.08 11.16
N VAL A 252 2.06 6.67 11.64
CA VAL A 252 0.79 6.68 10.88
C VAL A 252 -0.14 7.66 11.56
N LEU A 253 -0.63 8.68 10.85
CA LEU A 253 -1.37 9.78 11.48
C LEU A 253 -2.75 9.37 11.99
N ASP A 254 -3.41 8.40 11.35
CA ASP A 254 -4.73 7.89 11.73
C ASP A 254 -4.68 6.49 12.35
N HIS A 255 -3.57 6.14 13.03
CA HIS A 255 -3.41 4.83 13.63
C HIS A 255 -4.54 4.48 14.59
N LYS A 256 -5.16 3.31 14.40
CA LYS A 256 -6.31 2.83 15.19
C LYS A 256 -6.40 1.29 15.21
N PRO A 257 -7.16 0.70 16.15
CA PRO A 257 -7.26 -0.75 16.28
C PRO A 257 -7.72 -1.49 15.01
N SER A 258 -8.58 -0.87 14.19
CA SER A 258 -9.04 -1.48 12.94
C SER A 258 -7.93 -1.63 11.86
N HIS A 259 -6.77 -1.00 12.05
CA HIS A 259 -5.60 -1.16 11.16
C HIS A 259 -4.63 -2.25 11.65
N ILE A 260 -4.91 -2.89 12.78
CA ILE A 260 -4.10 -3.94 13.39
C ILE A 260 -4.80 -5.27 13.17
N ILE A 261 -4.20 -6.14 12.37
CA ILE A 261 -4.72 -7.49 12.10
C ILE A 261 -4.10 -8.47 13.08
N LEU A 262 -4.93 -9.25 13.73
CA LEU A 262 -4.57 -10.36 14.62
C LEU A 262 -4.96 -11.69 13.99
N ARG A 263 -4.35 -12.76 14.44
CA ARG A 263 -4.64 -14.11 13.96
C ARG A 263 -4.93 -15.02 15.14
N GLU A 264 -5.82 -15.96 14.92
CA GLU A 264 -6.03 -17.09 15.81
C GLU A 264 -5.07 -18.24 15.44
N ASP A 265 -4.74 -19.03 16.42
CA ASP A 265 -4.03 -20.30 16.26
C ASP A 265 -5.02 -21.42 15.88
N SER A 266 -4.57 -22.68 15.87
CA SER A 266 -5.40 -23.84 15.57
C SER A 266 -6.46 -24.16 16.63
N HIS A 267 -6.39 -23.52 17.81
CA HIS A 267 -7.34 -23.69 18.93
C HIS A 267 -8.34 -22.54 19.02
N GLY A 268 -8.26 -21.56 18.12
CA GLY A 268 -9.10 -20.36 18.14
C GLY A 268 -8.68 -19.29 19.14
N GLU A 269 -7.47 -19.41 19.70
CA GLU A 269 -6.90 -18.41 20.58
C GLU A 269 -6.04 -17.41 19.81
N LEU A 270 -6.00 -16.14 20.26
CA LEU A 270 -5.18 -15.12 19.65
C LEU A 270 -3.70 -15.49 19.70
N LEU A 271 -3.05 -15.50 18.54
CA LEU A 271 -1.66 -15.89 18.41
C LEU A 271 -0.74 -14.96 19.19
N ARG A 272 0.10 -15.55 20.05
CA ARG A 272 1.09 -14.85 20.87
C ARG A 272 2.49 -15.40 20.66
N HIS A 273 3.47 -14.53 20.84
CA HIS A 273 4.87 -14.89 20.91
C HIS A 273 5.46 -14.23 22.17
N ASP A 274 6.07 -15.01 23.06
CA ASP A 274 6.57 -14.56 24.36
C ASP A 274 5.53 -13.78 25.19
N GLY A 275 4.27 -14.23 25.15
CA GLY A 275 3.13 -13.61 25.84
C GLY A 275 2.51 -12.40 25.13
N GLU A 276 3.17 -11.85 24.12
CA GLU A 276 2.72 -10.68 23.37
C GLU A 276 1.91 -11.08 22.12
N LEU A 277 0.86 -10.31 21.82
CA LEU A 277 0.04 -10.52 20.62
C LEU A 277 0.87 -10.34 19.35
N VAL A 278 0.78 -11.32 18.44
CA VAL A 278 1.37 -11.23 17.11
C VAL A 278 0.42 -10.46 16.20
N TYR A 279 0.91 -9.40 15.60
CA TYR A 279 0.08 -8.52 14.76
C TYR A 279 0.67 -8.28 13.38
N ALA A 280 -0.16 -7.76 12.46
CA ALA A 280 0.27 -7.15 11.20
C ALA A 280 -0.50 -5.84 10.97
N LEU A 281 0.11 -4.89 10.25
CA LEU A 281 -0.51 -3.62 9.89
C LEU A 281 -0.98 -3.61 8.44
N VAL A 282 -2.09 -2.91 8.16
CA VAL A 282 -2.73 -2.93 6.84
C VAL A 282 -3.03 -1.57 6.22
N ASP A 283 -3.09 -0.48 6.95
CA ASP A 283 -3.38 0.84 6.38
C ASP A 283 -2.20 1.80 6.50
N PHE A 284 -1.73 2.32 5.35
CA PHE A 284 -0.51 3.11 5.22
C PHE A 284 -0.70 4.37 4.36
N GLU A 285 -1.93 4.76 4.03
CA GLU A 285 -2.16 5.95 3.19
C GLU A 285 -1.72 7.27 3.87
N LEU A 286 -1.51 7.24 5.19
CA LEU A 286 -0.98 8.34 6.01
C LEU A 286 0.32 7.93 6.74
N LEU A 287 1.08 6.97 6.20
CA LEU A 287 2.39 6.60 6.71
C LEU A 287 3.39 7.71 6.37
N MET A 288 4.21 8.07 7.34
CA MET A 288 5.27 9.06 7.20
C MET A 288 6.52 8.57 7.92
N ARG A 289 7.69 9.06 7.53
CA ARG A 289 8.89 8.95 8.33
C ARG A 289 8.88 9.94 9.48
N THR A 290 9.59 9.63 10.55
CA THR A 290 9.89 10.59 11.62
C THR A 290 11.03 11.53 11.19
N GLU A 291 11.17 12.67 11.87
CA GLU A 291 12.26 13.61 11.60
C GLU A 291 13.64 12.95 11.83
N GLU A 292 13.74 12.11 12.85
CA GLU A 292 14.98 11.39 13.17
C GLU A 292 15.42 10.47 12.03
N TYR A 293 14.44 9.82 11.36
CA TYR A 293 14.76 8.96 10.23
C TYR A 293 15.12 9.77 8.98
N GLU A 294 14.42 10.88 8.72
CA GLU A 294 14.76 11.78 7.63
C GLU A 294 16.16 12.40 7.80
N ASP A 295 16.54 12.77 9.05
CA ASP A 295 17.88 13.26 9.38
C ASP A 295 18.94 12.19 9.14
N TYR A 296 18.66 10.94 9.54
CA TYR A 296 19.54 9.81 9.28
C TYR A 296 19.78 9.59 7.78
N LEU A 297 18.74 9.64 6.95
CA LEU A 297 18.86 9.51 5.50
C LEU A 297 19.65 10.67 4.88
N ARG A 298 19.39 11.90 5.33
CA ARG A 298 20.14 13.10 4.87
C ARG A 298 21.62 12.99 5.19
N ALA A 299 21.98 12.54 6.39
CA ALA A 299 23.37 12.36 6.80
C ALA A 299 24.13 11.34 5.95
N ARG A 300 23.42 10.39 5.33
CA ARG A 300 23.99 9.35 4.45
C ARG A 300 23.91 9.70 2.97
N ASN A 301 23.39 10.87 2.61
CA ASN A 301 23.05 11.23 1.22
C ASN A 301 22.15 10.18 0.52
N GLU A 302 21.36 9.44 1.30
CA GLU A 302 20.44 8.46 0.78
C GLU A 302 19.10 9.14 0.46
N LYS A 303 18.71 9.08 -0.82
CA LYS A 303 17.33 9.34 -1.24
C LYS A 303 16.61 8.01 -1.35
N LEU A 304 15.32 8.00 -1.08
CA LEU A 304 14.48 6.88 -1.52
C LEU A 304 14.45 6.79 -3.03
#